data_01ef067eee24b9061bd58e11c5dee91e
#
_entry.id   01ef067eee24b9061bd58e11c5dee91e
#
_cell.length_a   1.000
_cell.length_b   1.000
_cell.length_c   1.000
_cell.angle_alpha   90.00
_cell.angle_beta   90.00
_cell.angle_gamma   90.00
#
_symmetry.space_group_name_H-M   'P 1'
#
loop_
_entity.id
_entity.type
_entity.pdbx_description
1 polymer ?
#
loop_
_entity_poly.entity_id
_entity_poly.type
_entity_poly.pdbx_seq_one_letter_code
_entity_poly.pdbx_strand_id
1 'polypeptide(L)'
;LFKKYCASDEAKPIIIRDSNVDNELNIGSLRSAPQPKHAFVSDSFENEKLEDLLFLFGLPKTATILFRDEKYSLVTLEYLDRYSKWWIEFLDKNKLKFHENYFDCDNYSDLFMVLFVLSSRRYESPQKSQIACGTLIVETIESFAGIPAQTNAWHSLNIIWTDAGWFVIEPQNGVYISLSSYPNKKGIKAVIF
;
A
#
# COMPACT_ATOMS: atom_id res chain seq x y z
N LEU A 1 17.31 -12.08 5.40
CA LEU A 1 18.12 -11.17 4.53
C LEU A 1 17.67 -9.71 4.65
N PHE A 2 16.52 -9.42 5.29
CA PHE A 2 15.93 -8.07 5.37
C PHE A 2 16.29 -7.28 6.64
N LYS A 3 17.08 -7.83 7.57
CA LYS A 3 17.36 -7.23 8.88
C LYS A 3 18.52 -6.20 8.92
N LYS A 4 19.06 -5.76 7.79
CA LYS A 4 20.33 -5.01 7.78
C LYS A 4 20.24 -3.56 7.31
N TYR A 5 19.05 -3.00 7.07
CA TYR A 5 18.93 -1.70 6.40
C TYR A 5 18.29 -0.57 7.21
N CYS A 6 17.91 -0.82 8.46
CA CYS A 6 17.39 0.23 9.38
C CYS A 6 18.15 0.31 10.69
N ALA A 7 19.42 -0.09 10.78
CA ALA A 7 20.17 -0.06 12.03
C ALA A 7 21.33 0.94 11.94
N SER A 8 21.18 2.08 12.56
CA SER A 8 22.29 2.76 13.23
C SER A 8 22.55 2.03 14.55
N ASP A 9 23.81 1.67 14.80
CA ASP A 9 24.29 0.91 15.94
C ASP A 9 23.88 1.52 17.30
N GLU A 10 23.59 0.63 18.27
CA GLU A 10 23.38 0.87 19.68
C GLU A 10 22.00 1.41 20.13
N ALA A 11 20.94 0.62 19.94
CA ALA A 11 19.70 0.81 20.68
C ALA A 11 19.64 -0.11 21.92
N LYS A 12 19.80 0.46 23.11
CA LYS A 12 19.40 -0.17 24.37
C LYS A 12 17.87 -0.35 24.34
N PRO A 13 17.31 -1.46 24.86
CA PRO A 13 15.87 -1.63 24.93
C PRO A 13 15.26 -0.54 25.81
N ILE A 14 14.53 0.38 25.21
CA ILE A 14 13.73 1.37 25.94
C ILE A 14 12.43 0.65 26.32
N ILE A 15 12.31 0.29 27.61
CA ILE A 15 11.04 -0.14 28.18
C ILE A 15 10.24 1.14 28.43
N ILE A 16 9.43 1.55 27.48
CA ILE A 16 8.45 2.62 27.68
C ILE A 16 7.27 2.01 28.41
N ARG A 17 7.25 2.17 29.75
CA ARG A 17 6.03 2.03 30.53
C ARG A 17 5.35 3.40 30.56
N ASP A 18 4.66 3.76 29.52
CA ASP A 18 3.76 4.91 29.56
C ASP A 18 2.36 4.43 29.93
N SER A 19 1.97 4.70 31.17
CA SER A 19 0.72 4.24 31.80
C SER A 19 -0.51 5.04 31.38
N ASN A 20 -0.49 5.74 30.24
CA ASN A 20 -1.59 6.60 29.78
C ASN A 20 -1.83 6.52 28.26
N VAL A 21 -1.67 5.37 27.63
CA VAL A 21 -2.10 5.19 26.24
C VAL A 21 -3.36 4.32 26.22
N ASP A 22 -4.48 4.88 26.70
CA ASP A 22 -5.82 4.39 26.38
C ASP A 22 -6.20 4.74 24.91
N ASN A 23 -5.28 4.54 23.98
CA ASN A 23 -5.57 4.62 22.56
C ASN A 23 -5.73 3.19 22.01
N GLU A 24 -6.81 2.53 22.42
CA GLU A 24 -7.29 1.37 21.69
C GLU A 24 -7.53 1.79 20.24
N LEU A 25 -6.85 1.11 19.31
CA LEU A 25 -7.14 1.25 17.89
C LEU A 25 -8.65 1.12 17.70
N ASN A 26 -9.32 2.17 17.28
CA ASN A 26 -10.77 2.18 17.17
C ASN A 26 -11.22 1.29 16.01
N ILE A 27 -11.24 -0.02 16.26
CA ILE A 27 -11.68 -1.04 15.29
C ILE A 27 -13.13 -0.74 14.81
N GLY A 28 -13.90 -0.01 15.60
CA GLY A 28 -15.22 0.49 15.17
C GLY A 28 -15.15 1.38 13.92
N SER A 29 -14.02 2.08 13.70
CA SER A 29 -13.82 2.88 12.50
C SER A 29 -13.68 2.03 11.23
N LEU A 30 -13.27 0.77 11.34
CA LEU A 30 -13.24 -0.17 10.20
C LEU A 30 -14.62 -0.46 9.64
N ARG A 31 -15.68 -0.30 10.45
CA ARG A 31 -17.08 -0.48 9.99
C ARG A 31 -17.51 0.63 9.02
N SER A 32 -16.84 1.78 9.07
CA SER A 32 -17.10 2.90 8.16
C SER A 32 -16.26 2.86 6.88
N ALA A 33 -15.38 1.86 6.70
CA ALA A 33 -14.64 1.70 5.46
C ALA A 33 -15.59 1.63 4.26
N PRO A 34 -15.23 2.23 3.11
CA PRO A 34 -16.04 2.20 1.92
C PRO A 34 -16.42 0.76 1.54
N GLN A 35 -17.70 0.56 1.27
CA GLN A 35 -18.19 -0.75 0.89
C GLN A 35 -17.91 -1.00 -0.59
N PRO A 36 -17.32 -2.14 -0.95
CA PRO A 36 -16.97 -2.43 -2.34
C PRO A 36 -18.14 -2.97 -3.18
N LYS A 37 -19.41 -2.79 -2.75
CA LYS A 37 -20.60 -3.36 -3.42
C LYS A 37 -20.64 -3.18 -4.94
N HIS A 38 -19.91 -2.20 -5.48
CA HIS A 38 -19.80 -1.92 -6.90
C HIS A 38 -18.32 -1.73 -7.32
N ALA A 39 -17.40 -2.18 -6.50
CA ALA A 39 -15.97 -1.93 -6.67
C ALA A 39 -15.26 -3.00 -7.46
N PHE A 40 -15.88 -4.17 -7.64
CA PHE A 40 -15.24 -5.26 -8.37
C PHE A 40 -15.64 -5.20 -9.83
N VAL A 41 -14.64 -5.21 -10.68
CA VAL A 41 -14.81 -5.58 -12.07
C VAL A 41 -14.87 -7.11 -12.15
N SER A 42 -15.70 -7.63 -13.01
CA SER A 42 -15.99 -9.09 -13.10
C SER A 42 -14.79 -9.96 -13.46
N ASP A 43 -13.66 -9.36 -13.79
CA ASP A 43 -12.48 -10.08 -14.28
C ASP A 43 -11.50 -10.38 -13.14
N SER A 44 -11.06 -11.63 -13.06
CA SER A 44 -9.90 -12.04 -12.28
C SER A 44 -8.79 -12.51 -13.23
N PHE A 45 -7.56 -12.30 -12.82
CA PHE A 45 -6.40 -12.57 -13.65
C PHE A 45 -5.40 -13.43 -12.89
N GLU A 46 -4.82 -14.38 -13.61
CA GLU A 46 -3.70 -15.19 -13.16
C GLU A 46 -2.44 -14.33 -13.02
N ASN A 47 -1.50 -14.77 -12.20
CA ASN A 47 -0.25 -14.06 -11.89
C ASN A 47 0.56 -13.67 -13.12
N GLU A 48 0.71 -14.58 -14.09
CA GLU A 48 1.48 -14.36 -15.32
C GLU A 48 0.92 -13.16 -16.11
N LYS A 49 -0.39 -13.10 -16.24
CA LYS A 49 -1.03 -11.99 -16.94
C LYS A 49 -0.92 -10.69 -16.16
N LEU A 50 -0.94 -10.75 -14.83
CA LEU A 50 -0.78 -9.60 -13.97
C LEU A 50 0.65 -9.03 -14.07
N GLU A 51 1.65 -9.90 -14.13
CA GLU A 51 3.05 -9.54 -14.35
C GLU A 51 3.26 -8.85 -15.69
N ASP A 52 2.73 -9.40 -16.76
CA ASP A 52 2.78 -8.80 -18.10
C ASP A 52 2.17 -7.40 -18.13
N LEU A 53 1.01 -7.23 -17.48
CA LEU A 53 0.36 -5.93 -17.36
C LEU A 53 1.20 -4.93 -16.57
N LEU A 54 1.85 -5.34 -15.49
CA LEU A 54 2.75 -4.47 -14.72
C LEU A 54 3.89 -3.94 -15.58
N PHE A 55 4.54 -4.81 -16.34
CA PHE A 55 5.61 -4.41 -17.26
C PHE A 55 5.10 -3.52 -18.39
N LEU A 56 3.91 -3.82 -18.93
CA LEU A 56 3.29 -2.99 -19.96
C LEU A 56 3.00 -1.56 -19.47
N PHE A 57 2.61 -1.40 -18.20
CA PHE A 57 2.34 -0.10 -17.58
C PHE A 57 3.59 0.61 -17.03
N GLY A 58 4.78 0.03 -17.22
CA GLY A 58 6.05 0.70 -16.96
C GLY A 58 6.81 0.25 -15.71
N LEU A 59 6.45 -0.90 -15.11
CA LEU A 59 7.29 -1.52 -14.09
C LEU A 59 8.64 -1.90 -14.72
N PRO A 60 9.80 -1.61 -14.06
CA PRO A 60 11.09 -2.04 -14.57
C PRO A 60 11.19 -3.57 -14.61
N LYS A 61 11.73 -4.13 -15.68
CA LYS A 61 11.98 -5.59 -15.77
C LYS A 61 12.97 -6.13 -14.73
N THR A 62 13.69 -5.24 -14.06
CA THR A 62 14.61 -5.56 -12.96
C THR A 62 13.91 -5.63 -11.60
N ALA A 63 12.63 -5.21 -11.51
CA ALA A 63 11.88 -5.30 -10.29
C ALA A 63 11.50 -6.74 -9.97
N THR A 64 11.61 -7.12 -8.69
CA THR A 64 11.13 -8.42 -8.21
C THR A 64 9.63 -8.35 -7.96
N ILE A 65 8.87 -9.31 -8.48
CA ILE A 65 7.43 -9.42 -8.21
C ILE A 65 7.18 -10.68 -7.39
N LEU A 66 6.48 -10.54 -6.27
CA LEU A 66 6.09 -11.65 -5.40
C LEU A 66 4.57 -11.70 -5.29
N PHE A 67 3.99 -12.79 -5.74
CA PHE A 67 2.57 -13.08 -5.61
C PHE A 67 2.33 -14.05 -4.45
N ARG A 68 1.33 -13.77 -3.61
CA ARG A 68 0.91 -14.63 -2.49
C ARG A 68 -0.31 -15.48 -2.83
N ASP A 69 -1.10 -15.03 -3.79
CA ASP A 69 -2.31 -15.71 -4.27
C ASP A 69 -2.18 -16.06 -5.76
N GLU A 70 -3.00 -16.99 -6.24
CA GLU A 70 -2.97 -17.43 -7.64
C GLU A 70 -3.73 -16.49 -8.57
N LYS A 71 -4.73 -15.80 -8.03
CA LYS A 71 -5.65 -14.95 -8.80
C LYS A 71 -5.92 -13.64 -8.12
N TYR A 72 -5.99 -12.59 -8.92
CA TYR A 72 -6.27 -11.24 -8.46
C TYR A 72 -7.40 -10.60 -9.22
N SER A 73 -8.21 -9.83 -8.51
CA SER A 73 -9.26 -8.97 -9.07
C SER A 73 -8.84 -7.51 -8.99
N LEU A 74 -9.30 -6.74 -9.95
CA LEU A 74 -9.17 -5.30 -9.92
C LEU A 74 -10.37 -4.65 -9.23
N VAL A 75 -10.17 -3.42 -8.77
CA VAL A 75 -11.22 -2.55 -8.24
C VAL A 75 -11.53 -1.41 -9.20
N THR A 76 -12.63 -0.67 -8.97
CA THR A 76 -12.85 0.56 -9.72
C THR A 76 -11.98 1.71 -9.19
N LEU A 77 -11.59 2.63 -10.06
CA LEU A 77 -10.88 3.84 -9.65
C LEU A 77 -11.73 4.69 -8.66
N GLU A 78 -13.05 4.70 -8.83
CA GLU A 78 -13.96 5.34 -7.88
C GLU A 78 -13.84 4.74 -6.48
N TYR A 79 -13.70 3.41 -6.37
CA TYR A 79 -13.48 2.77 -5.07
C TYR A 79 -12.15 3.18 -4.45
N LEU A 80 -11.07 3.22 -5.22
CA LEU A 80 -9.78 3.70 -4.77
C LEU A 80 -9.86 5.14 -4.25
N ASP A 81 -10.55 6.03 -4.96
CA ASP A 81 -10.73 7.44 -4.54
C ASP A 81 -11.48 7.54 -3.20
N ARG A 82 -12.58 6.81 -3.05
CA ARG A 82 -13.35 6.77 -1.79
C ARG A 82 -12.54 6.16 -0.65
N TYR A 83 -11.80 5.10 -0.93
CA TYR A 83 -10.98 4.43 0.07
C TYR A 83 -9.82 5.32 0.52
N SER A 84 -9.14 6.00 -0.40
CA SER A 84 -8.07 6.95 -0.09
C SER A 84 -8.54 8.07 0.85
N LYS A 85 -9.71 8.65 0.60
CA LYS A 85 -10.32 9.66 1.48
C LYS A 85 -10.61 9.10 2.87
N TRP A 86 -11.28 7.95 2.93
CA TRP A 86 -11.56 7.27 4.19
C TRP A 86 -10.27 6.92 4.95
N TRP A 87 -9.23 6.49 4.25
CA TRP A 87 -7.94 6.13 4.85
C TRP A 87 -7.31 7.30 5.61
N ILE A 88 -7.32 8.49 5.03
CA ILE A 88 -6.78 9.69 5.70
C ILE A 88 -7.60 10.05 6.93
N GLU A 89 -8.92 9.98 6.85
CA GLU A 89 -9.79 10.17 8.01
C GLU A 89 -9.54 9.10 9.10
N PHE A 90 -9.27 7.86 8.69
CA PHE A 90 -8.89 6.76 9.59
C PHE A 90 -7.58 7.04 10.31
N LEU A 91 -6.55 7.47 9.61
CA LEU A 91 -5.25 7.84 10.19
C LEU A 91 -5.41 8.96 11.22
N ASP A 92 -6.10 10.02 10.84
CA ASP A 92 -6.32 11.19 11.72
C ASP A 92 -7.13 10.83 12.98
N LYS A 93 -8.22 10.11 12.80
CA LYS A 93 -9.08 9.66 13.91
C LYS A 93 -8.36 8.75 14.91
N ASN A 94 -7.45 7.92 14.42
CA ASN A 94 -6.64 7.02 15.25
C ASN A 94 -5.29 7.66 15.66
N LYS A 95 -5.07 8.92 15.31
CA LYS A 95 -3.83 9.67 15.63
C LYS A 95 -2.56 8.95 15.14
N LEU A 96 -2.65 8.19 14.06
CA LEU A 96 -1.51 7.51 13.47
C LEU A 96 -0.66 8.52 12.72
N LYS A 97 0.54 8.78 13.23
CA LYS A 97 1.49 9.74 12.67
C LYS A 97 2.81 9.04 12.38
N PHE A 98 3.49 9.48 11.34
CA PHE A 98 4.82 8.99 10.99
C PHE A 98 5.78 9.11 12.18
N HIS A 99 6.52 8.02 12.39
CA HIS A 99 7.60 7.98 13.37
C HIS A 99 8.65 6.97 12.90
N GLU A 100 9.86 7.46 12.65
CA GLU A 100 10.95 6.71 12.00
C GLU A 100 11.36 5.39 12.67
N ASN A 101 11.04 5.20 13.96
CA ASN A 101 11.46 4.02 14.71
C ASN A 101 10.34 3.00 14.98
N TYR A 102 9.07 3.32 14.76
CA TYR A 102 7.97 2.40 15.08
C TYR A 102 6.71 2.54 14.23
N PHE A 103 6.56 3.58 13.44
CA PHE A 103 5.47 3.73 12.48
C PHE A 103 5.94 4.54 11.28
N ASP A 104 6.76 3.91 10.45
CA ASP A 104 7.38 4.50 9.26
C ASP A 104 6.68 4.07 7.95
N CYS A 105 7.32 4.25 6.82
CA CYS A 105 6.69 4.07 5.51
C CYS A 105 6.24 2.63 5.25
N ASP A 106 6.95 1.62 5.76
CA ASP A 106 6.56 0.22 5.57
C ASP A 106 5.35 -0.15 6.45
N ASN A 107 5.28 0.34 7.69
CA ASN A 107 4.11 0.16 8.55
C ASN A 107 2.84 0.81 7.96
N TYR A 108 2.96 2.01 7.36
CA TYR A 108 1.84 2.64 6.66
C TYR A 108 1.39 1.80 5.47
N SER A 109 2.35 1.33 4.65
CA SER A 109 2.07 0.53 3.47
C SER A 109 1.42 -0.81 3.83
N ASP A 110 1.95 -1.51 4.84
CA ASP A 110 1.40 -2.78 5.28
C ASP A 110 0.00 -2.63 5.88
N LEU A 111 -0.20 -1.63 6.74
CA LEU A 111 -1.52 -1.35 7.34
C LEU A 111 -2.55 -0.99 6.26
N PHE A 112 -2.17 -0.13 5.30
CA PHE A 112 -3.03 0.23 4.17
C PHE A 112 -3.45 -1.02 3.39
N MET A 113 -2.48 -1.85 2.97
CA MET A 113 -2.72 -3.06 2.20
C MET A 113 -3.66 -4.02 2.95
N VAL A 114 -3.38 -4.30 4.21
CA VAL A 114 -4.20 -5.22 5.03
C VAL A 114 -5.63 -4.71 5.15
N LEU A 115 -5.84 -3.43 5.45
CA LEU A 115 -7.18 -2.87 5.62
C LEU A 115 -7.92 -2.75 4.27
N PHE A 116 -7.22 -2.45 3.18
CA PHE A 116 -7.79 -2.42 1.83
C PHE A 116 -8.33 -3.79 1.44
N VAL A 117 -7.54 -4.83 1.64
CA VAL A 117 -7.92 -6.23 1.38
C VAL A 117 -9.07 -6.67 2.29
N LEU A 118 -9.00 -6.38 3.60
CA LEU A 118 -10.06 -6.76 4.55
C LEU A 118 -11.37 -6.06 4.25
N SER A 119 -11.35 -4.80 3.84
CA SER A 119 -12.57 -4.06 3.48
C SER A 119 -13.29 -4.71 2.31
N SER A 120 -12.54 -5.31 1.39
CA SER A 120 -13.07 -6.02 0.23
C SER A 120 -13.64 -7.39 0.57
N ARG A 121 -13.02 -8.12 1.50
CA ARG A 121 -13.46 -9.48 1.90
C ARG A 121 -14.78 -9.52 2.66
N ARG A 122 -15.25 -8.41 3.19
CA ARG A 122 -16.60 -8.31 3.78
C ARG A 122 -17.72 -8.57 2.78
N TYR A 123 -17.38 -8.50 1.51
CA TYR A 123 -18.27 -8.81 0.40
C TYR A 123 -17.61 -9.92 -0.37
N GLU A 124 -18.21 -11.09 -0.39
CA GLU A 124 -17.72 -12.23 -1.17
C GLU A 124 -17.46 -11.77 -2.60
N SER A 125 -16.20 -11.72 -2.98
CA SER A 125 -15.85 -11.58 -4.38
C SER A 125 -16.48 -12.78 -5.11
N PRO A 126 -17.32 -12.56 -6.11
CA PRO A 126 -17.94 -13.67 -6.85
C PRO A 126 -16.91 -14.65 -7.40
N GLN A 127 -15.65 -14.25 -7.50
CA GLN A 127 -14.58 -14.97 -8.16
C GLN A 127 -13.56 -15.59 -7.22
N LYS A 128 -13.74 -15.48 -5.90
CA LYS A 128 -12.80 -16.03 -4.88
C LYS A 128 -11.33 -15.63 -5.11
N SER A 129 -11.11 -14.43 -5.63
CA SER A 129 -9.78 -13.88 -5.91
C SER A 129 -9.42 -12.78 -4.91
N GLN A 130 -8.13 -12.56 -4.70
CA GLN A 130 -7.60 -11.46 -3.90
C GLN A 130 -7.69 -10.15 -4.68
N ILE A 131 -7.85 -9.00 -4.01
CA ILE A 131 -7.66 -7.72 -4.69
C ILE A 131 -6.19 -7.53 -5.01
N ALA A 132 -5.89 -7.04 -6.21
CA ALA A 132 -4.55 -6.64 -6.61
C ALA A 132 -4.16 -5.32 -5.92
N CYS A 133 -3.82 -5.42 -4.64
CA CYS A 133 -3.23 -4.38 -3.82
C CYS A 133 -1.96 -4.94 -3.19
N GLY A 134 -0.83 -4.32 -3.47
CA GLY A 134 0.47 -4.77 -2.99
C GLY A 134 1.31 -3.64 -2.41
N THR A 135 2.39 -4.01 -1.73
CA THR A 135 3.45 -3.11 -1.29
C THR A 135 4.45 -2.90 -2.41
N LEU A 136 4.77 -1.65 -2.72
CA LEU A 136 5.76 -1.22 -3.69
C LEU A 136 7.01 -0.70 -2.95
N ILE A 137 8.16 -1.31 -3.20
CA ILE A 137 9.44 -0.85 -2.64
C ILE A 137 10.21 -0.10 -3.72
N VAL A 138 10.59 1.14 -3.43
CA VAL A 138 11.20 2.04 -4.41
C VAL A 138 12.37 2.82 -3.83
N GLU A 139 13.37 3.07 -4.65
CA GLU A 139 14.40 4.08 -4.40
C GLU A 139 13.89 5.45 -4.88
N THR A 140 13.76 6.40 -3.95
CA THR A 140 13.18 7.71 -4.25
C THR A 140 14.21 8.62 -4.91
N ILE A 141 14.05 8.89 -6.20
CA ILE A 141 14.93 9.75 -7.00
C ILE A 141 14.34 11.16 -7.09
N GLU A 142 13.02 11.25 -7.14
CA GLU A 142 12.25 12.49 -7.23
C GLU A 142 11.23 12.59 -6.10
N SER A 143 10.85 13.81 -5.72
CA SER A 143 9.77 14.01 -4.75
C SER A 143 8.43 13.54 -5.29
N PHE A 144 7.63 12.90 -4.44
CA PHE A 144 6.28 12.46 -4.77
C PHE A 144 5.34 12.69 -3.57
N ALA A 145 4.13 13.16 -3.83
CA ALA A 145 3.09 13.34 -2.80
C ALA A 145 3.54 14.14 -1.56
N GLY A 146 4.44 15.09 -1.74
CA GLY A 146 5.01 15.87 -0.63
C GLY A 146 6.13 15.17 0.15
N ILE A 147 6.44 13.90 -0.17
CA ILE A 147 7.60 13.20 0.36
C ILE A 147 8.82 13.59 -0.48
N PRO A 148 9.88 14.13 0.12
CA PRO A 148 11.07 14.55 -0.60
C PRO A 148 11.85 13.34 -1.15
N ALA A 149 12.58 13.57 -2.24
CA ALA A 149 13.58 12.62 -2.70
C ALA A 149 14.64 12.40 -1.62
N GLN A 150 15.03 11.15 -1.42
CA GLN A 150 16.06 10.78 -0.46
C GLN A 150 17.11 9.94 -1.18
N THR A 151 18.32 10.45 -1.28
CA THR A 151 19.41 9.72 -1.92
C THR A 151 19.77 8.48 -1.12
N ASN A 152 19.79 7.33 -1.78
CA ASN A 152 20.09 6.01 -1.19
C ASN A 152 19.10 5.54 -0.10
N ALA A 153 17.90 6.11 -0.04
CA ALA A 153 16.86 5.64 0.84
C ALA A 153 15.78 4.88 0.06
N TRP A 154 15.26 3.85 0.67
CA TRP A 154 14.12 3.11 0.16
C TRP A 154 12.85 3.61 0.82
N HIS A 155 11.78 3.60 0.04
CA HIS A 155 10.47 4.01 0.49
C HIS A 155 9.43 2.95 0.13
N SER A 156 8.45 2.75 1.01
CA SER A 156 7.36 1.83 0.81
C SER A 156 6.07 2.58 0.48
N LEU A 157 5.45 2.18 -0.60
CA LEU A 157 4.19 2.69 -1.14
C LEU A 157 3.22 1.53 -1.35
N ASN A 158 2.00 1.80 -1.77
CA ASN A 158 1.14 0.76 -2.28
C ASN A 158 0.90 0.89 -3.78
N ILE A 159 0.68 -0.26 -4.43
CA ILE A 159 0.28 -0.36 -5.82
C ILE A 159 -1.05 -1.08 -5.92
N ILE A 160 -1.97 -0.54 -6.70
CA ILE A 160 -3.34 -1.04 -6.80
C ILE A 160 -3.74 -1.12 -8.26
N TRP A 161 -4.38 -2.23 -8.64
CA TRP A 161 -4.94 -2.38 -9.97
C TRP A 161 -6.41 -2.00 -10.00
N THR A 162 -6.74 -1.10 -10.91
CA THR A 162 -8.09 -0.58 -11.11
C THR A 162 -8.57 -0.78 -12.56
N ASP A 163 -9.85 -0.55 -12.82
CA ASP A 163 -10.43 -0.49 -14.15
C ASP A 163 -9.81 0.59 -15.07
N ALA A 164 -9.12 1.58 -14.47
CA ALA A 164 -8.37 2.61 -15.19
C ALA A 164 -6.86 2.32 -15.29
N GLY A 165 -6.38 1.14 -14.85
CA GLY A 165 -4.99 0.73 -14.86
C GLY A 165 -4.35 0.68 -13.47
N TRP A 166 -3.02 0.63 -13.43
CA TRP A 166 -2.25 0.57 -12.20
C TRP A 166 -2.04 1.96 -11.60
N PHE A 167 -2.25 2.07 -10.28
CA PHE A 167 -2.02 3.28 -9.51
C PHE A 167 -1.05 3.03 -8.37
N VAL A 168 -0.16 4.00 -8.15
CA VAL A 168 0.73 4.07 -6.99
C VAL A 168 0.13 5.06 -6.02
N ILE A 169 0.02 4.68 -4.75
CA ILE A 169 -0.50 5.53 -3.68
C ILE A 169 0.53 5.70 -2.57
N GLU A 170 0.68 6.94 -2.08
CA GLU A 170 1.42 7.27 -0.87
C GLU A 170 0.50 7.07 0.35
N PRO A 171 0.70 6.01 1.15
CA PRO A 171 -0.23 5.71 2.24
C PRO A 171 -0.16 6.69 3.41
N GLN A 172 0.89 7.52 3.51
CA GLN A 172 0.98 8.52 4.58
C GLN A 172 -0.02 9.68 4.38
N ASN A 173 -0.44 9.94 3.14
CA ASN A 173 -1.34 11.07 2.84
C ASN A 173 -2.42 10.77 1.80
N GLY A 174 -2.50 9.56 1.29
CA GLY A 174 -3.53 9.11 0.35
C GLY A 174 -3.42 9.67 -1.07
N VAL A 175 -2.37 10.40 -1.41
CA VAL A 175 -2.14 10.90 -2.77
C VAL A 175 -1.78 9.73 -3.68
N TYR A 176 -2.44 9.63 -4.83
CA TYR A 176 -2.16 8.58 -5.80
C TYR A 176 -2.00 9.12 -7.23
N ILE A 177 -1.29 8.35 -8.06
CA ILE A 177 -1.02 8.65 -9.47
C ILE A 177 -0.97 7.35 -10.26
N SER A 178 -1.24 7.40 -11.56
CA SER A 178 -1.03 6.22 -12.42
C SER A 178 0.43 5.76 -12.41
N LEU A 179 0.67 4.45 -12.44
CA LEU A 179 2.04 3.89 -12.51
C LEU A 179 2.82 4.44 -13.69
N SER A 180 2.16 4.64 -14.84
CA SER A 180 2.80 5.20 -16.04
C SER A 180 3.33 6.62 -15.83
N SER A 181 2.72 7.40 -14.96
CA SER A 181 3.09 8.78 -14.62
C SER A 181 3.90 8.90 -13.33
N TYR A 182 4.12 7.78 -12.62
CA TYR A 182 4.86 7.79 -11.36
C TYR A 182 6.33 8.20 -11.57
N PRO A 183 6.84 9.26 -10.91
CA PRO A 183 8.16 9.82 -11.21
C PRO A 183 9.30 8.83 -10.90
N ASN A 184 9.18 8.06 -9.81
CA ASN A 184 10.22 7.12 -9.37
C ASN A 184 10.08 5.70 -9.94
N LYS A 185 9.32 5.50 -11.02
CA LYS A 185 9.09 4.15 -11.56
C LYS A 185 10.37 3.39 -11.91
N LYS A 186 11.44 4.08 -12.35
CA LYS A 186 12.76 3.48 -12.63
C LYS A 186 13.48 3.00 -11.36
N GLY A 187 13.13 3.56 -10.20
CA GLY A 187 13.66 3.21 -8.90
C GLY A 187 12.95 2.01 -8.24
N ILE A 188 11.88 1.50 -8.84
CA ILE A 188 11.13 0.37 -8.28
C ILE A 188 12.02 -0.88 -8.21
N LYS A 189 12.11 -1.46 -7.02
CA LYS A 189 12.92 -2.65 -6.72
C LYS A 189 12.06 -3.91 -6.55
N ALA A 190 10.89 -3.77 -5.91
CA ALA A 190 10.00 -4.90 -5.69
C ALA A 190 8.53 -4.48 -5.61
N VAL A 191 7.66 -5.44 -5.95
CA VAL A 191 6.21 -5.41 -5.72
C VAL A 191 5.83 -6.69 -5.02
N ILE A 192 5.09 -6.60 -3.91
CA ILE A 192 4.66 -7.74 -3.09
C ILE A 192 3.13 -7.65 -2.96
N PHE A 193 2.43 -8.59 -3.55
CA PHE A 193 0.97 -8.73 -3.48
C PHE A 193 0.53 -9.67 -2.38
#